data_d1c27426b23b17b58ae0df3abd214b0d
#
_entry.id   d1c27426b23b17b58ae0df3abd214b0d
#
_cell.length_a   1.000
_cell.length_b   1.000
_cell.length_c   1.000
_cell.angle_alpha   90.00
_cell.angle_beta   90.00
_cell.angle_gamma   90.00
#
_symmetry.space_group_name_H-M   'P 1'
#
loop_
_entity.id
_entity.type
_entity.pdbx_description
1 polymer ?
#
loop_
_entity_poly.entity_id
_entity_poly.type
_entity_poly.pdbx_seq_one_letter_code
_entity_poly.pdbx_strand_id
1 'polypeptide(L)'
;KRQVERFGEPVVPDFEVPYHTDIMESFNGIDLDSARKVAGNGFYYLMGDIARLHSAVISYARDFMINRGFTYCVPPFMIRSDVVTGVMSFAEMDAMMYKIEGEDLYLIGTSEHSMIGKFIDTVNKEENLPYTLTSYSPCFRKEKGAHGLEERGVYRIHQFEKQEMIVICKPEDSMMWYDKLWKNTVDLFRSMDIPVRTLECCSGDLADLKVKSVDVEAWSPRQKKYFEVGSCSNLGDAQARRLGIRVVGPDKTKYLAHTLNNTVVAPPRMLIAFLENNLQADGSVRIPEVLRPYMGGMEKMVPKK
;
A
#
# COMPACT_ATOMS: atom_id res chain seq x y z
N LYS A 1 -5.99 -17.14 8.49
CA LYS A 1 -6.37 -15.75 8.85
C LYS A 1 -7.68 -15.76 9.62
N ARG A 2 -7.82 -14.84 10.57
CA ARG A 2 -9.05 -14.66 11.37
C ARG A 2 -9.62 -13.27 11.11
N GLN A 3 -10.92 -13.20 10.74
CA GLN A 3 -11.60 -11.92 10.64
C GLN A 3 -11.71 -11.27 12.01
N VAL A 4 -11.31 -10.00 12.11
CA VAL A 4 -11.37 -9.23 13.35
C VAL A 4 -12.61 -8.35 13.36
N GLU A 5 -12.79 -7.51 12.32
CA GLU A 5 -13.87 -6.53 12.29
C GLU A 5 -14.29 -6.18 10.86
N ARG A 6 -15.55 -5.74 10.71
CA ARG A 6 -16.09 -5.19 9.47
C ARG A 6 -16.48 -3.74 9.67
N PHE A 7 -16.27 -2.94 8.63
CA PHE A 7 -16.56 -1.50 8.60
C PHE A 7 -17.35 -1.17 7.34
N GLY A 8 -18.57 -0.71 7.51
CA GLY A 8 -19.51 -0.46 6.43
C GLY A 8 -20.20 -1.72 5.92
N GLU A 9 -21.41 -1.54 5.39
CA GLU A 9 -22.22 -2.64 4.88
C GLU A 9 -21.87 -2.95 3.43
N PRO A 10 -21.55 -4.22 3.11
CA PRO A 10 -21.37 -4.64 1.72
C PRO A 10 -22.65 -4.44 0.91
N VAL A 11 -22.53 -3.80 -0.24
CA VAL A 11 -23.67 -3.56 -1.15
C VAL A 11 -23.42 -4.34 -2.44
N VAL A 12 -24.46 -5.03 -2.92
CA VAL A 12 -24.50 -5.62 -4.25
C VAL A 12 -25.54 -4.85 -5.05
N PRO A 13 -25.14 -4.14 -6.12
CA PRO A 13 -26.09 -3.38 -6.92
C PRO A 13 -27.04 -4.33 -7.68
N ASP A 14 -28.15 -3.80 -8.15
CA ASP A 14 -29.17 -4.53 -8.93
C ASP A 14 -28.83 -4.63 -10.44
N PHE A 15 -27.64 -4.18 -10.83
CA PHE A 15 -27.07 -4.31 -12.18
C PHE A 15 -25.79 -5.14 -12.14
N GLU A 16 -25.40 -5.68 -13.29
CA GLU A 16 -24.12 -6.41 -13.43
C GLU A 16 -22.94 -5.45 -13.35
N VAL A 17 -21.98 -5.76 -12.47
CA VAL A 17 -20.72 -5.02 -12.35
C VAL A 17 -19.69 -5.65 -13.28
N PRO A 18 -19.20 -4.95 -14.31
CA PRO A 18 -18.21 -5.47 -15.24
C PRO A 18 -16.86 -5.73 -14.55
N TYR A 19 -15.99 -6.47 -15.23
CA TYR A 19 -14.61 -6.62 -14.81
C TYR A 19 -13.89 -5.25 -14.78
N HIS A 20 -12.95 -5.06 -13.87
CA HIS A 20 -12.36 -3.73 -13.67
C HIS A 20 -11.68 -3.16 -14.92
N THR A 21 -11.07 -3.99 -15.76
CA THR A 21 -10.50 -3.50 -17.03
C THR A 21 -11.57 -3.04 -18.00
N ASP A 22 -12.73 -3.69 -18.03
CA ASP A 22 -13.85 -3.26 -18.88
C ASP A 22 -14.42 -1.92 -18.41
N ILE A 23 -14.50 -1.72 -17.10
CA ILE A 23 -14.87 -0.40 -16.53
C ILE A 23 -13.85 0.65 -16.98
N MET A 24 -12.55 0.40 -16.81
CA MET A 24 -11.49 1.34 -17.20
C MET A 24 -11.50 1.63 -18.69
N GLU A 25 -11.71 0.62 -19.54
CA GLU A 25 -11.80 0.77 -20.99
C GLU A 25 -12.99 1.62 -21.42
N SER A 26 -14.12 1.58 -20.72
CA SER A 26 -15.27 2.43 -20.98
C SER A 26 -14.95 3.92 -20.88
N PHE A 27 -13.92 4.28 -20.14
CA PHE A 27 -13.40 5.65 -20.02
C PHE A 27 -12.21 5.93 -20.96
N ASN A 28 -11.86 5.02 -21.86
CA ASN A 28 -10.58 5.03 -22.61
C ASN A 28 -9.36 5.15 -21.66
N GLY A 29 -9.44 4.53 -20.48
CA GLY A 29 -8.55 4.79 -19.36
C GLY A 29 -7.42 3.78 -19.16
N ILE A 30 -7.35 2.72 -19.96
CA ILE A 30 -6.33 1.67 -19.82
C ILE A 30 -5.92 1.13 -21.18
N ASP A 31 -4.62 0.82 -21.34
CA ASP A 31 -4.08 0.14 -22.52
C ASP A 31 -3.04 -0.91 -22.07
N LEU A 32 -3.49 -2.15 -21.95
CA LEU A 32 -2.65 -3.28 -21.60
C LEU A 32 -1.89 -3.85 -22.80
N ASP A 33 -2.42 -3.70 -24.01
CA ASP A 33 -1.78 -4.22 -25.23
C ASP A 33 -0.51 -3.45 -25.55
N SER A 34 -0.55 -2.12 -25.47
CA SER A 34 0.65 -1.30 -25.64
C SER A 34 1.67 -1.53 -24.51
N ALA A 35 1.21 -1.69 -23.28
CA ALA A 35 2.09 -2.00 -22.15
C ALA A 35 2.83 -3.33 -22.35
N ARG A 36 2.13 -4.34 -22.88
CA ARG A 36 2.73 -5.65 -23.21
C ARG A 36 3.84 -5.54 -24.25
N LYS A 37 3.67 -4.70 -25.26
CA LYS A 37 4.70 -4.44 -26.29
C LYS A 37 5.92 -3.74 -25.72
N VAL A 38 5.73 -2.84 -24.76
CA VAL A 38 6.80 -1.99 -24.19
C VAL A 38 7.56 -2.71 -23.08
N ALA A 39 6.86 -3.42 -22.18
CA ALA A 39 7.43 -3.92 -20.95
C ALA A 39 7.06 -5.39 -20.62
N GLY A 40 6.16 -5.98 -21.36
CA GLY A 40 5.64 -7.32 -21.10
C GLY A 40 4.35 -7.33 -20.29
N ASN A 41 3.94 -8.52 -19.88
CA ASN A 41 2.76 -8.68 -19.01
C ASN A 41 3.02 -8.12 -17.61
N GLY A 42 1.95 -7.68 -16.94
CA GLY A 42 2.04 -7.13 -15.59
C GLY A 42 2.41 -5.66 -15.52
N PHE A 43 2.31 -4.96 -16.66
CA PHE A 43 2.45 -3.50 -16.77
C PHE A 43 1.18 -2.91 -17.39
N TYR A 44 1.05 -1.60 -17.34
CA TYR A 44 -0.15 -0.90 -17.79
C TYR A 44 0.17 0.52 -18.26
N TYR A 45 -0.69 1.05 -19.11
CA TYR A 45 -0.87 2.49 -19.30
C TYR A 45 -2.21 2.87 -18.72
N LEU A 46 -2.25 3.86 -17.84
CA LEU A 46 -3.48 4.53 -17.42
C LEU A 46 -3.59 5.87 -18.15
N MET A 47 -4.81 6.24 -18.55
CA MET A 47 -5.04 7.43 -19.36
C MET A 47 -6.30 8.16 -18.93
N GLY A 48 -6.41 9.44 -19.28
CA GLY A 48 -7.60 10.24 -19.09
C GLY A 48 -8.07 10.31 -17.65
N ASP A 49 -9.37 10.17 -17.44
CA ASP A 49 -9.99 10.28 -16.13
C ASP A 49 -9.53 9.16 -15.17
N ILE A 50 -9.19 7.98 -15.67
CA ILE A 50 -8.65 6.88 -14.84
C ILE A 50 -7.25 7.22 -14.33
N ALA A 51 -6.37 7.77 -15.16
CA ALA A 51 -5.06 8.24 -14.73
C ALA A 51 -5.16 9.39 -13.72
N ARG A 52 -6.11 10.30 -13.93
CA ARG A 52 -6.39 11.40 -13.01
C ARG A 52 -6.89 10.88 -11.66
N LEU A 53 -7.80 9.91 -11.66
CA LEU A 53 -8.29 9.25 -10.45
C LEU A 53 -7.15 8.57 -9.69
N HIS A 54 -6.27 7.87 -10.38
CA HIS A 54 -5.08 7.23 -9.81
C HIS A 54 -4.20 8.25 -9.05
N SER A 55 -3.89 9.39 -9.67
CA SER A 55 -3.15 10.47 -9.01
C SER A 55 -3.92 11.09 -7.85
N ALA A 56 -5.24 11.26 -8.01
CA ALA A 56 -6.09 11.87 -7.01
C ALA A 56 -6.14 11.05 -5.71
N VAL A 57 -6.27 9.73 -5.79
CA VAL A 57 -6.30 8.87 -4.59
C VAL A 57 -4.97 8.87 -3.85
N ILE A 58 -3.83 8.94 -4.56
CA ILE A 58 -2.51 9.05 -3.95
C ILE A 58 -2.35 10.41 -3.25
N SER A 59 -2.74 11.50 -3.91
CA SER A 59 -2.66 12.85 -3.36
C SER A 59 -3.55 13.01 -2.13
N TYR A 60 -4.76 12.47 -2.18
CA TYR A 60 -5.67 12.44 -1.04
C TYR A 60 -5.09 11.64 0.13
N ALA A 61 -4.56 10.46 -0.14
CA ALA A 61 -3.95 9.60 0.87
C ALA A 61 -2.74 10.28 1.54
N ARG A 62 -1.90 10.97 0.77
CA ARG A 62 -0.79 11.77 1.30
C ARG A 62 -1.31 12.83 2.27
N ASP A 63 -2.26 13.65 1.86
CA ASP A 63 -2.79 14.75 2.67
C ASP A 63 -3.53 14.22 3.91
N PHE A 64 -4.25 13.11 3.76
CA PHE A 64 -4.89 12.40 4.87
C PHE A 64 -3.88 12.03 5.98
N MET A 65 -2.72 11.52 5.59
CA MET A 65 -1.68 11.15 6.55
C MET A 65 -0.96 12.37 7.14
N ILE A 66 -0.69 13.40 6.33
CA ILE A 66 -0.14 14.68 6.83
C ILE A 66 -1.06 15.28 7.87
N ASN A 67 -2.36 15.28 7.63
CA ASN A 67 -3.37 15.82 8.56
C ASN A 67 -3.47 14.99 9.85
N ARG A 68 -3.00 13.76 9.85
CA ARG A 68 -2.88 12.89 11.04
C ARG A 68 -1.52 13.00 11.75
N GLY A 69 -0.69 13.95 11.36
CA GLY A 69 0.59 14.25 12.02
C GLY A 69 1.79 13.48 11.49
N PHE A 70 1.66 12.80 10.34
CA PHE A 70 2.77 12.10 9.72
C PHE A 70 3.58 13.05 8.83
N THR A 71 4.90 12.92 8.88
CA THR A 71 5.81 13.70 8.01
C THR A 71 5.90 13.04 6.65
N TYR A 72 5.59 13.80 5.60
CA TYR A 72 5.67 13.32 4.22
C TYR A 72 7.12 13.28 3.71
N CYS A 73 7.47 12.17 3.08
CA CYS A 73 8.80 11.91 2.52
C CYS A 73 8.71 11.30 1.13
N VAL A 74 9.61 11.72 0.26
CA VAL A 74 9.90 11.04 -1.01
C VAL A 74 11.29 10.43 -0.89
N PRO A 75 11.41 9.11 -0.76
CA PRO A 75 12.69 8.44 -0.51
C PRO A 75 13.40 8.07 -1.81
N PRO A 76 14.66 7.59 -1.74
CA PRO A 76 15.30 6.91 -2.88
C PRO A 76 14.50 5.69 -3.33
N PHE A 77 14.38 5.49 -4.64
CA PHE A 77 13.65 4.35 -5.22
C PHE A 77 14.56 3.16 -5.54
N MET A 78 15.84 3.30 -5.32
CA MET A 78 16.85 2.25 -5.37
C MET A 78 17.63 2.22 -4.07
N ILE A 79 17.94 1.03 -3.59
CA ILE A 79 18.64 0.81 -2.32
C ILE A 79 19.76 -0.20 -2.47
N ARG A 80 20.76 -0.12 -1.59
CA ARG A 80 21.90 -1.04 -1.57
C ARG A 80 21.53 -2.36 -0.91
N SER A 81 22.34 -3.39 -1.17
CA SER A 81 22.16 -4.74 -0.65
C SER A 81 22.14 -4.82 0.88
N ASP A 82 22.93 -4.00 1.58
CA ASP A 82 22.96 -3.97 3.04
C ASP A 82 21.64 -3.46 3.64
N VAL A 83 20.94 -2.55 2.96
CA VAL A 83 19.59 -2.13 3.33
C VAL A 83 18.58 -3.24 3.05
N VAL A 84 18.65 -3.86 1.86
CA VAL A 84 17.73 -4.94 1.48
C VAL A 84 17.75 -6.07 2.50
N THR A 85 18.94 -6.56 2.84
CA THR A 85 19.11 -7.67 3.79
C THR A 85 18.75 -7.31 5.23
N GLY A 86 18.66 -6.03 5.53
CA GLY A 86 18.16 -5.53 6.82
C GLY A 86 16.65 -5.47 6.93
N VAL A 87 15.94 -5.27 5.82
CA VAL A 87 14.47 -5.04 5.83
C VAL A 87 13.65 -6.27 5.46
N MET A 88 14.25 -7.29 4.85
CA MET A 88 13.57 -8.53 4.47
C MET A 88 14.47 -9.75 4.55
N SER A 89 13.90 -10.95 4.46
CA SER A 89 14.65 -12.19 4.37
C SER A 89 15.27 -12.40 2.98
N PHE A 90 16.26 -13.29 2.87
CA PHE A 90 16.86 -13.65 1.58
C PHE A 90 15.86 -14.28 0.63
N ALA A 91 14.94 -15.09 1.15
CA ALA A 91 13.90 -15.73 0.33
C ALA A 91 12.94 -14.68 -0.27
N GLU A 92 12.52 -13.70 0.53
CA GLU A 92 11.69 -12.59 0.06
C GLU A 92 12.43 -11.73 -0.96
N MET A 93 13.72 -11.46 -0.72
CA MET A 93 14.58 -10.69 -1.63
C MET A 93 14.63 -11.33 -3.03
N ASP A 94 14.89 -12.64 -3.12
CA ASP A 94 14.97 -13.34 -4.41
C ASP A 94 13.61 -13.37 -5.14
N ALA A 95 12.52 -13.54 -4.40
CA ALA A 95 11.18 -13.60 -4.96
C ALA A 95 10.65 -12.23 -5.45
N MET A 96 11.10 -11.15 -4.83
CA MET A 96 10.51 -9.80 -5.00
C MET A 96 11.40 -8.83 -5.79
N MET A 97 12.70 -8.76 -5.49
CA MET A 97 13.52 -7.61 -5.86
C MET A 97 14.13 -7.70 -7.26
N TYR A 98 14.02 -6.60 -8.03
CA TYR A 98 14.82 -6.39 -9.23
C TYR A 98 16.17 -5.79 -8.85
N LYS A 99 17.25 -6.38 -9.37
CA LYS A 99 18.61 -5.88 -9.22
C LYS A 99 19.05 -5.13 -10.47
N ILE A 100 19.75 -4.01 -10.28
CA ILE A 100 20.39 -3.29 -11.38
C ILE A 100 21.69 -4.02 -11.75
N GLU A 101 21.83 -4.40 -13.00
CA GLU A 101 23.02 -5.08 -13.49
C GLU A 101 24.26 -4.18 -13.39
N GLY A 102 25.34 -4.72 -12.83
CA GLY A 102 26.60 -4.00 -12.69
C GLY A 102 26.67 -3.02 -11.50
N GLU A 103 25.59 -2.87 -10.74
CA GLU A 103 25.50 -1.95 -9.61
C GLU A 103 25.07 -2.68 -8.33
N ASP A 104 25.51 -2.19 -7.16
CA ASP A 104 24.95 -2.63 -5.88
C ASP A 104 23.68 -1.83 -5.57
N LEU A 105 22.67 -1.95 -6.45
CA LEU A 105 21.40 -1.28 -6.33
C LEU A 105 20.25 -2.21 -6.70
N TYR A 106 19.16 -2.06 -5.95
CA TYR A 106 17.91 -2.80 -6.15
C TYR A 106 16.75 -1.79 -6.24
N LEU A 107 15.83 -2.02 -7.15
CA LEU A 107 14.58 -1.27 -7.18
C LEU A 107 13.73 -1.64 -5.97
N ILE A 108 13.18 -0.66 -5.28
CA ILE A 108 12.34 -0.93 -4.09
C ILE A 108 11.01 -1.58 -4.46
N GLY A 109 10.58 -2.53 -3.65
CA GLY A 109 9.24 -3.12 -3.73
C GLY A 109 8.19 -2.40 -2.89
N THR A 110 8.63 -1.48 -2.05
CA THR A 110 7.83 -0.59 -1.20
C THR A 110 8.72 0.52 -0.65
N SER A 111 8.18 1.70 -0.42
CA SER A 111 8.94 2.78 0.22
C SER A 111 9.36 2.48 1.66
N GLU A 112 8.72 1.52 2.33
CA GLU A 112 9.16 1.01 3.63
C GLU A 112 10.66 0.68 3.64
N HIS A 113 11.14 0.03 2.59
CA HIS A 113 12.54 -0.39 2.50
C HIS A 113 13.50 0.79 2.62
N SER A 114 13.28 1.84 1.84
CA SER A 114 14.10 3.06 1.88
C SER A 114 13.91 3.84 3.17
N MET A 115 12.68 3.90 3.66
CA MET A 115 12.35 4.68 4.86
C MET A 115 12.96 4.09 6.12
N ILE A 116 12.94 2.77 6.27
CA ILE A 116 13.65 2.08 7.37
C ILE A 116 15.15 2.18 7.16
N GLY A 117 15.63 2.03 5.93
CA GLY A 117 17.05 2.18 5.57
C GLY A 117 17.61 3.57 5.88
N LYS A 118 16.79 4.62 5.91
CA LYS A 118 17.19 5.96 6.35
C LYS A 118 17.85 5.98 7.74
N PHE A 119 17.50 5.03 8.58
CA PHE A 119 17.96 4.96 9.97
C PHE A 119 19.11 3.96 10.19
N ILE A 120 19.69 3.40 9.12
CA ILE A 120 20.81 2.45 9.23
C ILE A 120 21.96 3.05 10.08
N ASP A 121 22.48 2.26 11.01
CA ASP A 121 23.59 2.63 11.91
C ASP A 121 23.38 3.95 12.68
N THR A 122 22.14 4.22 13.10
CA THR A 122 21.82 5.42 13.88
C THR A 122 21.63 5.14 15.36
N VAL A 123 21.92 6.16 16.18
CA VAL A 123 21.54 6.21 17.59
C VAL A 123 20.59 7.38 17.78
N ASN A 124 19.34 7.07 18.08
CA ASN A 124 18.26 8.04 18.16
C ASN A 124 17.97 8.36 19.63
N LYS A 125 17.76 9.62 19.95
CA LYS A 125 17.33 10.00 21.29
C LYS A 125 15.88 9.58 21.52
N GLU A 126 15.61 8.96 22.67
CA GLU A 126 14.26 8.52 23.02
C GLU A 126 13.23 9.65 23.01
N GLU A 127 13.63 10.86 23.41
CA GLU A 127 12.76 12.04 23.39
C GLU A 127 12.23 12.42 21.99
N ASN A 128 12.90 11.97 20.92
CA ASN A 128 12.51 12.24 19.54
C ASN A 128 11.50 11.18 18.98
N LEU A 129 11.28 10.10 19.72
CA LEU A 129 10.35 9.06 19.30
C LEU A 129 8.89 9.41 19.69
N PRO A 130 7.89 8.95 18.93
CA PRO A 130 8.01 8.15 17.71
C PRO A 130 8.37 8.99 16.48
N TYR A 131 9.03 8.37 15.50
CA TYR A 131 9.04 8.91 14.14
C TYR A 131 7.82 8.37 13.40
N THR A 132 6.96 9.26 12.94
CA THR A 132 5.76 8.94 12.19
C THR A 132 5.88 9.53 10.79
N LEU A 133 6.11 8.66 9.81
CA LEU A 133 6.46 9.05 8.45
C LEU A 133 5.44 8.48 7.46
N THR A 134 5.14 9.25 6.42
CA THR A 134 4.36 8.75 5.28
C THR A 134 5.16 9.00 4.00
N SER A 135 5.22 8.00 3.15
CA SER A 135 6.08 8.05 1.97
C SER A 135 5.38 7.59 0.72
N TYR A 136 5.69 8.26 -0.37
CA TYR A 136 5.27 7.88 -1.72
C TYR A 136 6.43 7.26 -2.46
N SER A 137 6.14 6.20 -3.22
CA SER A 137 7.06 5.67 -4.22
C SER A 137 6.36 4.87 -5.31
N PRO A 138 6.96 4.73 -6.50
CA PRO A 138 6.74 3.54 -7.31
C PRO A 138 7.26 2.31 -6.57
N CYS A 139 6.67 1.17 -6.86
CA CYS A 139 7.03 -0.13 -6.31
C CYS A 139 7.24 -1.12 -7.45
N PHE A 140 8.32 -1.89 -7.37
CA PHE A 140 8.70 -2.86 -8.40
C PHE A 140 8.81 -4.23 -7.79
N ARG A 141 8.08 -5.22 -8.32
CA ARG A 141 8.05 -6.59 -7.79
C ARG A 141 8.09 -7.63 -8.90
N LYS A 142 8.99 -8.61 -8.76
CA LYS A 142 9.07 -9.75 -9.69
C LYS A 142 7.85 -10.65 -9.65
N GLU A 143 7.15 -10.71 -8.51
CA GLU A 143 5.98 -11.57 -8.30
C GLU A 143 6.25 -13.06 -8.61
N LYS A 144 7.49 -13.54 -8.37
CA LYS A 144 7.84 -14.95 -8.57
C LYS A 144 7.00 -15.86 -7.66
N GLY A 145 6.44 -16.91 -8.23
CA GLY A 145 5.63 -17.91 -7.51
C GLY A 145 4.20 -17.46 -7.22
N ALA A 146 3.81 -16.30 -7.66
CA ALA A 146 2.43 -15.86 -7.58
C ALA A 146 1.63 -16.46 -8.75
N HIS A 147 0.99 -17.59 -8.52
CA HIS A 147 0.06 -18.22 -9.45
C HIS A 147 -1.35 -18.09 -8.91
N GLY A 148 -2.28 -17.59 -9.71
CA GLY A 148 -3.68 -17.46 -9.29
C GLY A 148 -4.57 -16.80 -10.31
N LEU A 149 -5.87 -16.82 -10.02
CA LEU A 149 -7.01 -16.46 -10.88
C LEU A 149 -7.04 -15.02 -11.38
N GLU A 150 -6.12 -14.15 -10.96
CA GLU A 150 -6.15 -12.72 -11.25
C GLU A 150 -4.95 -12.23 -12.08
N GLU A 151 -4.46 -13.07 -12.99
CA GLU A 151 -3.40 -12.68 -13.94
C GLU A 151 -3.87 -11.67 -15.01
N ARG A 152 -5.20 -11.54 -15.18
CA ARG A 152 -5.79 -10.52 -16.06
C ARG A 152 -6.01 -9.21 -15.30
N GLY A 153 -5.67 -8.09 -15.96
CA GLY A 153 -5.92 -6.76 -15.42
C GLY A 153 -4.80 -6.24 -14.53
N VAL A 154 -5.14 -5.51 -13.50
CA VAL A 154 -4.20 -4.71 -12.68
C VAL A 154 -4.16 -5.09 -11.21
N TYR A 155 -4.68 -6.26 -10.86
CA TYR A 155 -4.66 -6.75 -9.48
C TYR A 155 -3.24 -7.14 -9.03
N ARG A 156 -2.51 -7.90 -9.86
CA ARG A 156 -1.13 -8.34 -9.60
C ARG A 156 -0.23 -7.92 -10.75
N ILE A 157 0.68 -7.01 -10.46
CA ILE A 157 1.47 -6.28 -11.44
C ILE A 157 2.90 -6.09 -10.96
N HIS A 158 3.85 -5.89 -11.89
CA HIS A 158 5.26 -5.70 -11.60
C HIS A 158 5.61 -4.28 -11.17
N GLN A 159 4.80 -3.30 -11.57
CA GLN A 159 4.99 -1.89 -11.25
C GLN A 159 3.67 -1.28 -10.78
N PHE A 160 3.70 -0.61 -9.64
CA PHE A 160 2.58 0.15 -9.12
C PHE A 160 3.08 1.30 -8.24
N GLU A 161 2.21 2.16 -7.79
CA GLU A 161 2.53 3.25 -6.88
C GLU A 161 1.84 3.03 -5.54
N LYS A 162 2.47 3.53 -4.49
CA LYS A 162 1.96 3.33 -3.13
C LYS A 162 2.29 4.52 -2.24
N GLN A 163 1.30 4.91 -1.43
CA GLN A 163 1.51 5.73 -0.25
C GLN A 163 1.58 4.80 0.96
N GLU A 164 2.60 4.95 1.78
CA GLU A 164 2.93 4.08 2.91
C GLU A 164 2.95 4.86 4.23
N MET A 165 2.70 4.17 5.34
CA MET A 165 2.91 4.65 6.71
C MET A 165 4.07 3.89 7.32
N ILE A 166 5.00 4.60 7.98
CA ILE A 166 6.14 4.01 8.68
C ILE A 166 6.21 4.62 10.08
N VAL A 167 6.37 3.77 11.08
CA VAL A 167 6.58 4.20 12.47
C VAL A 167 7.83 3.54 13.02
N ILE A 168 8.67 4.35 13.66
CA ILE A 168 9.80 3.90 14.48
C ILE A 168 9.52 4.40 15.89
N CYS A 169 9.40 3.47 16.84
CA CYS A 169 8.96 3.78 18.19
C CYS A 169 9.67 2.95 19.25
N LYS A 170 9.38 3.26 20.51
CA LYS A 170 9.78 2.44 21.65
C LYS A 170 9.06 1.09 21.62
N PRO A 171 9.69 0.00 22.12
CA PRO A 171 9.06 -1.32 22.16
C PRO A 171 7.68 -1.34 22.83
N GLU A 172 7.52 -0.63 23.96
CA GLU A 172 6.27 -0.56 24.71
C GLU A 172 5.12 0.12 23.97
N ASP A 173 5.43 0.97 22.98
CA ASP A 173 4.43 1.72 22.20
C ASP A 173 4.02 1.00 20.91
N SER A 174 4.71 -0.08 20.54
CA SER A 174 4.55 -0.66 19.20
C SER A 174 3.15 -1.23 18.95
N MET A 175 2.49 -1.81 19.94
CA MET A 175 1.13 -2.34 19.77
C MET A 175 0.08 -1.24 19.64
N MET A 176 0.25 -0.14 20.37
CA MET A 176 -0.60 1.04 20.20
C MET A 176 -0.49 1.62 18.79
N TRP A 177 0.74 1.74 18.28
CA TRP A 177 0.97 2.22 16.90
C TRP A 177 0.44 1.25 15.86
N TYR A 178 0.59 -0.05 16.06
CA TYR A 178 0.01 -1.08 15.20
C TYR A 178 -1.50 -0.86 15.02
N ASP A 179 -2.22 -0.67 16.11
CA ASP A 179 -3.67 -0.43 16.05
C ASP A 179 -4.02 0.90 15.37
N LYS A 180 -3.27 1.96 15.61
CA LYS A 180 -3.46 3.24 14.92
C LYS A 180 -3.22 3.13 13.41
N LEU A 181 -2.21 2.37 13.00
CA LEU A 181 -1.85 2.26 11.59
C LEU A 181 -2.94 1.57 10.76
N TRP A 182 -3.43 0.41 11.19
CA TRP A 182 -4.47 -0.26 10.40
C TRP A 182 -5.79 0.53 10.39
N LYS A 183 -6.12 1.22 11.47
CA LYS A 183 -7.29 2.12 11.53
C LYS A 183 -7.21 3.27 10.52
N ASN A 184 -6.02 3.81 10.29
CA ASN A 184 -5.84 4.87 9.29
C ASN A 184 -6.27 4.40 7.90
N THR A 185 -5.92 3.18 7.50
CA THR A 185 -6.34 2.63 6.21
C THR A 185 -7.84 2.38 6.16
N VAL A 186 -8.42 1.83 7.22
CA VAL A 186 -9.87 1.64 7.33
C VAL A 186 -10.60 2.99 7.17
N ASP A 187 -10.17 4.02 7.90
CA ASP A 187 -10.77 5.34 7.85
C ASP A 187 -10.67 5.98 6.47
N LEU A 188 -9.53 5.82 5.79
CA LEU A 188 -9.34 6.30 4.44
C LEU A 188 -10.34 5.68 3.47
N PHE A 189 -10.43 4.36 3.45
CA PHE A 189 -11.36 3.64 2.57
C PHE A 189 -12.83 3.97 2.89
N ARG A 190 -13.16 4.05 4.18
CA ARG A 190 -14.52 4.43 4.59
C ARG A 190 -14.88 5.87 4.20
N SER A 191 -13.92 6.78 4.19
CA SER A 191 -14.14 8.15 3.72
C SER A 191 -14.50 8.23 2.23
N MET A 192 -14.17 7.17 1.47
CA MET A 192 -14.53 7.02 0.05
C MET A 192 -15.74 6.06 -0.16
N ASP A 193 -16.49 5.78 0.91
CA ASP A 193 -17.67 4.90 0.91
C ASP A 193 -17.37 3.44 0.51
N ILE A 194 -16.15 2.97 0.70
CA ILE A 194 -15.76 1.59 0.40
C ILE A 194 -15.84 0.74 1.66
N PRO A 195 -16.69 -0.31 1.70
CA PRO A 195 -16.71 -1.25 2.82
C PRO A 195 -15.42 -2.05 2.90
N VAL A 196 -14.89 -2.19 4.11
CA VAL A 196 -13.66 -2.94 4.37
C VAL A 196 -13.82 -3.89 5.56
N ARG A 197 -12.92 -4.85 5.65
CA ARG A 197 -12.75 -5.68 6.85
C ARG A 197 -11.28 -5.85 7.17
N THR A 198 -10.99 -6.27 8.40
CA THR A 198 -9.64 -6.60 8.84
C THR A 198 -9.50 -8.09 9.08
N LEU A 199 -8.39 -8.67 8.62
CA LEU A 199 -8.03 -10.08 8.81
C LEU A 199 -6.69 -10.17 9.52
N GLU A 200 -6.67 -10.68 10.76
CA GLU A 200 -5.43 -10.99 11.45
C GLU A 200 -4.76 -12.23 10.84
N CYS A 201 -3.47 -12.11 10.52
CA CYS A 201 -2.68 -13.21 9.99
C CYS A 201 -2.31 -14.18 11.11
N CYS A 202 -2.48 -15.48 10.87
CA CYS A 202 -1.97 -16.52 11.76
C CYS A 202 -0.47 -16.72 11.56
N SER A 203 0.20 -17.35 12.51
CA SER A 203 1.65 -17.56 12.51
C SER A 203 2.18 -18.21 11.23
N GLY A 204 1.42 -19.12 10.61
CA GLY A 204 1.82 -19.76 9.36
C GLY A 204 1.75 -18.88 8.11
N ASP A 205 1.13 -17.70 8.21
CA ASP A 205 1.04 -16.71 7.12
C ASP A 205 1.96 -15.48 7.34
N LEU A 206 2.66 -15.43 8.47
CA LEU A 206 3.56 -14.32 8.74
C LEU A 206 4.84 -14.45 7.92
N ALA A 207 5.27 -13.36 7.30
CA ALA A 207 6.61 -13.27 6.74
C ALA A 207 7.68 -13.32 7.85
N ASP A 208 8.90 -13.70 7.49
CA ASP A 208 9.97 -14.07 8.44
C ASP A 208 10.28 -13.03 9.51
N LEU A 209 10.15 -11.75 9.19
CA LEU A 209 10.49 -10.66 10.13
C LEU A 209 9.30 -10.10 10.91
N LYS A 210 8.08 -10.57 10.65
CA LYS A 210 6.87 -10.01 11.24
C LYS A 210 6.52 -10.71 12.55
N VAL A 211 6.22 -9.93 13.59
CA VAL A 211 5.67 -10.43 14.85
C VAL A 211 4.14 -10.43 14.85
N LYS A 212 3.54 -9.50 14.13
CA LYS A 212 2.08 -9.40 13.99
C LYS A 212 1.73 -8.72 12.67
N SER A 213 0.66 -9.17 12.03
CA SER A 213 0.17 -8.59 10.81
C SER A 213 -1.35 -8.68 10.71
N VAL A 214 -1.96 -7.64 10.17
CA VAL A 214 -3.38 -7.59 9.82
C VAL A 214 -3.53 -7.05 8.42
N ASP A 215 -4.29 -7.76 7.60
CA ASP A 215 -4.65 -7.31 6.26
C ASP A 215 -5.93 -6.48 6.33
N VAL A 216 -5.98 -5.43 5.55
CA VAL A 216 -7.20 -4.69 5.25
C VAL A 216 -7.69 -5.17 3.90
N GLU A 217 -8.93 -5.63 3.86
CA GLU A 217 -9.58 -6.09 2.64
C GLU A 217 -10.77 -5.19 2.31
N ALA A 218 -10.91 -4.84 1.02
CA ALA A 218 -12.03 -4.06 0.51
C ALA A 218 -13.08 -4.98 -0.12
N TRP A 219 -14.34 -4.55 -0.05
CA TRP A 219 -15.46 -5.25 -0.67
C TRP A 219 -15.43 -5.14 -2.19
N SER A 220 -15.63 -6.27 -2.89
CA SER A 220 -15.85 -6.32 -4.33
C SER A 220 -17.32 -6.68 -4.61
N PRO A 221 -18.15 -5.73 -5.04
CA PRO A 221 -19.53 -6.01 -5.43
C PRO A 221 -19.63 -7.03 -6.57
N ARG A 222 -18.69 -7.01 -7.51
CA ARG A 222 -18.63 -7.95 -8.64
C ARG A 222 -18.40 -9.39 -8.18
N GLN A 223 -17.41 -9.59 -7.31
CA GLN A 223 -17.04 -10.93 -6.83
C GLN A 223 -17.88 -11.37 -5.63
N LYS A 224 -18.60 -10.45 -4.99
CA LYS A 224 -19.35 -10.67 -3.74
C LYS A 224 -18.45 -11.22 -2.62
N LYS A 225 -17.21 -10.72 -2.57
CA LYS A 225 -16.21 -11.08 -1.57
C LYS A 225 -15.28 -9.91 -1.30
N TYR A 226 -14.53 -10.00 -0.22
CA TYR A 226 -13.46 -9.07 0.09
C TYR A 226 -12.13 -9.51 -0.54
N PHE A 227 -11.27 -8.55 -0.85
CA PHE A 227 -9.90 -8.80 -1.33
C PHE A 227 -8.92 -7.82 -0.70
N GLU A 228 -7.67 -8.23 -0.56
CA GLU A 228 -6.63 -7.47 0.10
C GLU A 228 -6.28 -6.19 -0.66
N VAL A 229 -6.27 -5.06 0.07
CA VAL A 229 -5.87 -3.74 -0.42
C VAL A 229 -4.72 -3.14 0.39
N GLY A 230 -4.35 -3.72 1.50
CA GLY A 230 -3.23 -3.29 2.32
C GLY A 230 -2.91 -4.28 3.41
N SER A 231 -1.70 -4.19 3.95
CA SER A 231 -1.24 -5.03 5.04
C SER A 231 -0.45 -4.19 6.04
N CYS A 232 -0.90 -4.23 7.30
CA CYS A 232 -0.25 -3.59 8.43
C CYS A 232 0.63 -4.59 9.15
N SER A 233 1.87 -4.21 9.44
CA SER A 233 2.85 -5.11 10.05
C SER A 233 3.58 -4.46 11.22
N ASN A 234 3.71 -5.23 12.30
CA ASN A 234 4.65 -4.95 13.38
C ASN A 234 5.82 -5.92 13.22
N LEU A 235 7.03 -5.40 13.04
CA LEU A 235 8.24 -6.18 12.86
C LEU A 235 9.08 -6.29 14.14
N GLY A 236 8.57 -5.74 15.25
CA GLY A 236 9.34 -5.71 16.50
C GLY A 236 10.70 -5.08 16.29
N ASP A 237 11.74 -5.68 16.81
CA ASP A 237 13.11 -5.21 16.67
C ASP A 237 13.90 -5.85 15.51
N ALA A 238 13.26 -6.67 14.68
CA ALA A 238 13.95 -7.47 13.66
C ALA A 238 14.75 -6.62 12.66
N GLN A 239 14.13 -5.57 12.11
CA GLN A 239 14.80 -4.65 11.19
C GLN A 239 15.83 -3.78 11.92
N ALA A 240 15.50 -3.28 13.09
CA ALA A 240 16.39 -2.46 13.90
C ALA A 240 17.67 -3.23 14.30
N ARG A 241 17.55 -4.50 14.62
CA ARG A 241 18.66 -5.38 14.93
C ARG A 241 19.61 -5.57 13.76
N ARG A 242 19.06 -5.78 12.58
CA ARG A 242 19.85 -6.00 11.35
C ARG A 242 20.51 -4.72 10.85
N LEU A 243 19.82 -3.58 10.96
CA LEU A 243 20.28 -2.28 10.46
C LEU A 243 20.99 -1.41 11.49
N GLY A 244 21.03 -1.83 12.76
CA GLY A 244 21.66 -1.06 13.82
C GLY A 244 20.86 0.21 14.18
N ILE A 245 19.54 0.13 14.26
CA ILE A 245 18.68 1.25 14.66
C ILE A 245 18.51 1.23 16.18
N ARG A 246 19.30 2.02 16.87
CA ARG A 246 19.36 2.07 18.32
C ARG A 246 18.70 3.33 18.85
N VAL A 247 18.22 3.22 20.08
CA VAL A 247 17.65 4.32 20.85
C VAL A 247 18.46 4.48 22.14
N VAL A 248 18.73 5.72 22.54
CA VAL A 248 19.36 6.04 23.81
C VAL A 248 18.37 6.76 24.71
N GLY A 249 18.13 6.16 25.89
CA GLY A 249 17.26 6.72 26.92
C GLY A 249 17.93 7.82 27.75
N PRO A 250 17.18 8.48 28.65
CA PRO A 250 17.70 9.54 29.53
C PRO A 250 18.81 9.07 30.46
N ASP A 251 18.77 7.80 30.85
CA ASP A 251 19.78 7.13 31.68
C ASP A 251 21.00 6.64 30.89
N LYS A 252 21.11 6.99 29.61
CA LYS A 252 22.14 6.52 28.66
C LYS A 252 22.09 5.03 28.30
N THR A 253 21.07 4.31 28.75
CA THR A 253 20.84 2.92 28.32
C THR A 253 20.43 2.91 26.84
N LYS A 254 21.03 1.97 26.09
CA LYS A 254 20.73 1.79 24.66
C LYS A 254 19.87 0.53 24.46
N TYR A 255 18.94 0.62 23.55
CA TYR A 255 18.08 -0.47 23.14
C TYR A 255 17.72 -0.38 21.66
N LEU A 256 17.14 -1.44 21.11
CA LEU A 256 16.68 -1.47 19.70
C LEU A 256 15.28 -0.87 19.58
N ALA A 257 15.07 -0.05 18.56
CA ALA A 257 13.74 0.44 18.24
C ALA A 257 12.84 -0.67 17.70
N HIS A 258 11.53 -0.47 17.76
CA HIS A 258 10.56 -1.24 16.99
C HIS A 258 10.15 -0.51 15.72
N THR A 259 9.90 -1.26 14.64
CA THR A 259 9.49 -0.72 13.36
C THR A 259 8.14 -1.30 12.92
N LEU A 260 7.30 -0.44 12.35
CA LEU A 260 5.99 -0.79 11.86
C LEU A 260 5.74 -0.12 10.51
N ASN A 261 4.92 -0.75 9.70
CA ASN A 261 4.47 -0.17 8.44
C ASN A 261 3.04 -0.59 8.13
N ASN A 262 2.41 0.19 7.28
CA ASN A 262 1.10 -0.11 6.71
C ASN A 262 0.92 0.60 5.38
N THR A 263 0.20 -0.01 4.46
CA THR A 263 -0.23 0.64 3.23
C THR A 263 -1.33 1.66 3.53
N VAL A 264 -1.15 2.91 3.11
CA VAL A 264 -2.25 3.88 3.07
C VAL A 264 -3.15 3.54 1.89
N VAL A 265 -2.56 3.56 0.70
CA VAL A 265 -3.25 3.20 -0.54
C VAL A 265 -2.23 2.71 -1.57
N ALA A 266 -2.58 1.70 -2.34
CA ALA A 266 -1.75 1.13 -3.41
C ALA A 266 -2.59 0.92 -4.68
N PRO A 267 -2.81 1.97 -5.47
CA PRO A 267 -3.40 1.79 -6.80
C PRO A 267 -2.39 1.14 -7.77
N PRO A 268 -2.84 0.42 -8.78
CA PRO A 268 -4.23 0.35 -9.22
C PRO A 268 -5.11 -0.69 -8.53
N ARG A 269 -4.59 -1.57 -7.66
CA ARG A 269 -5.43 -2.54 -6.93
C ARG A 269 -6.58 -1.86 -6.17
N MET A 270 -6.29 -0.78 -5.46
CA MET A 270 -7.30 0.05 -4.78
C MET A 270 -8.36 0.57 -5.75
N LEU A 271 -7.98 0.92 -6.99
CA LEU A 271 -8.93 1.40 -7.99
C LEU A 271 -9.98 0.35 -8.36
N ILE A 272 -9.67 -0.93 -8.25
CA ILE A 272 -10.66 -2.01 -8.47
C ILE A 272 -11.81 -1.84 -7.48
N ALA A 273 -11.49 -1.72 -6.19
CA ALA A 273 -12.50 -1.51 -5.16
C ALA A 273 -13.25 -0.19 -5.36
N PHE A 274 -12.51 0.88 -5.67
CA PHE A 274 -13.10 2.20 -5.90
C PHE A 274 -14.11 2.19 -7.05
N LEU A 275 -13.70 1.69 -8.21
CA LEU A 275 -14.54 1.66 -9.41
C LEU A 275 -15.78 0.79 -9.21
N GLU A 276 -15.62 -0.42 -8.64
CA GLU A 276 -16.74 -1.32 -8.40
C GLU A 276 -17.74 -0.76 -7.38
N ASN A 277 -17.28 -0.11 -6.30
CA ASN A 277 -18.16 0.43 -5.26
C ASN A 277 -18.82 1.76 -5.61
N ASN A 278 -18.29 2.49 -6.58
CA ASN A 278 -18.82 3.80 -7.01
C ASN A 278 -19.46 3.77 -8.41
N LEU A 279 -19.49 2.60 -9.07
CA LEU A 279 -20.14 2.42 -10.36
C LEU A 279 -21.65 2.62 -10.22
N GLN A 280 -22.22 3.34 -11.17
CA GLN A 280 -23.67 3.59 -11.29
C GLN A 280 -24.28 2.82 -12.46
N ALA A 281 -25.59 2.66 -12.47
CA ALA A 281 -26.30 1.87 -13.49
C ALA A 281 -26.08 2.38 -14.93
N ASP A 282 -25.83 3.68 -15.09
CA ASP A 282 -25.54 4.32 -16.40
C ASP A 282 -24.09 4.19 -16.84
N GLY A 283 -23.26 3.46 -16.09
CA GLY A 283 -21.84 3.28 -16.38
C GLY A 283 -20.92 4.39 -15.87
N SER A 284 -21.47 5.48 -15.33
CA SER A 284 -20.69 6.52 -14.67
C SER A 284 -20.12 6.03 -13.34
N VAL A 285 -19.04 6.66 -12.87
CA VAL A 285 -18.44 6.40 -11.57
C VAL A 285 -18.54 7.66 -10.72
N ARG A 286 -19.22 7.56 -9.58
CA ARG A 286 -19.36 8.65 -8.62
C ARG A 286 -18.01 8.98 -8.00
N ILE A 287 -17.70 10.26 -7.85
CA ILE A 287 -16.53 10.72 -7.11
C ILE A 287 -16.98 11.13 -5.71
N PRO A 288 -16.56 10.41 -4.65
CA PRO A 288 -16.85 10.80 -3.28
C PRO A 288 -16.40 12.22 -2.98
N GLU A 289 -17.12 12.90 -2.11
CA GLU A 289 -16.92 14.32 -1.81
C GLU A 289 -15.48 14.65 -1.40
N VAL A 290 -14.86 13.79 -0.57
CA VAL A 290 -13.47 13.96 -0.09
C VAL A 290 -12.44 13.96 -1.22
N LEU A 291 -12.75 13.36 -2.36
CA LEU A 291 -11.84 13.23 -3.49
C LEU A 291 -12.06 14.31 -4.57
N ARG A 292 -13.20 14.99 -4.57
CA ARG A 292 -13.55 16.01 -5.58
C ARG A 292 -12.53 17.14 -5.70
N PRO A 293 -11.94 17.67 -4.62
CA PRO A 293 -10.88 18.69 -4.74
C PRO A 293 -9.67 18.21 -5.57
N TYR A 294 -9.38 16.93 -5.57
CA TYR A 294 -8.26 16.31 -6.32
C TYR A 294 -8.66 15.94 -7.76
N MET A 295 -9.95 16.03 -8.09
CA MET A 295 -10.52 15.73 -9.40
C MET A 295 -11.09 17.00 -10.08
N GLY A 296 -10.61 18.18 -9.69
CA GLY A 296 -11.09 19.45 -10.24
C GLY A 296 -12.56 19.76 -9.95
N GLY A 297 -13.10 19.25 -8.84
CA GLY A 297 -14.50 19.42 -8.46
C GLY A 297 -15.47 18.46 -9.17
N MET A 298 -14.96 17.51 -9.94
CA MET A 298 -15.76 16.52 -10.67
C MET A 298 -16.60 15.67 -9.68
N GLU A 299 -17.90 15.61 -9.89
CA GLU A 299 -18.81 14.82 -9.06
C GLU A 299 -18.96 13.38 -9.56
N LYS A 300 -18.74 13.14 -10.84
CA LYS A 300 -18.74 11.82 -11.47
C LYS A 300 -17.88 11.80 -12.71
N MET A 301 -17.29 10.66 -13.00
CA MET A 301 -16.68 10.36 -14.30
C MET A 301 -17.75 9.79 -15.23
N VAL A 302 -17.76 10.24 -16.48
CA VAL A 302 -18.71 9.80 -17.51
C VAL A 302 -17.96 8.93 -18.52
N PRO A 303 -18.47 7.72 -18.85
CA PRO A 303 -17.82 6.86 -19.83
C PRO A 303 -17.78 7.51 -21.21
N LYS A 304 -16.76 7.13 -22.00
CA LYS A 304 -16.52 7.65 -23.36
C LYS A 304 -17.03 6.72 -24.45
N LYS A 305 -17.39 5.48 -24.08
CA LYS A 305 -17.91 4.44 -24.98
C LYS A 305 -19.26 3.93 -24.49
#